data_f6401dc985b68a4813f232758b5d4719
#
_entry.id   f6401dc985b68a4813f232758b5d4719
#
_cell.length_a   1.000
_cell.length_b   1.000
_cell.length_c   1.000
_cell.angle_alpha   90.00
_cell.angle_beta   90.00
_cell.angle_gamma   90.00
#
_symmetry.space_group_name_H-M   'P 1'
#
loop_
_entity.id
_entity.type
_entity.pdbx_description
1 polymer ?
#
loop_
_entity_poly.entity_id
_entity_poly.type
_entity_poly.pdbx_seq_one_letter_code
_entity_poly.pdbx_strand_id
1 'polypeptide(L)'
;PYVGKLAFFRVYSGTLESGSYVFNSTKGKKERIGRILQMHANSRKEIERVYSGDIAAAVGLKDTTTGDTLCDEKNPVILESMEFPEPVISVAVEPKTKADQEKMGTALARLAEEDPTFKVRTDEETGQTIISGMGELHLDIIVDRMNREFKVDCNVGKPQVAYRETIRKAVKAEGKFVRQSGGRGQYGHCWLELIPQEPGAGFEFENKVVGGAIPREYIGPVESGVKEAMESGVIAGYPMVDVKVIVFDGSYHDVDSNEMAFKIAGSMGFKEGARKADPALLEPYMAVEVDVPEEYMGDVIGDLNSRRGRMDGM
;
A
#
# COMPACT_ATOMS: atom_id res chain seq x y z
N PRO A 1 13.31 -25.75 9.81
CA PRO A 1 11.85 -25.81 9.63
C PRO A 1 11.12 -26.32 10.87
N TYR A 2 11.76 -27.15 11.73
CA TYR A 2 11.06 -27.87 12.83
C TYR A 2 11.18 -27.21 14.21
N VAL A 3 11.91 -26.10 14.36
CA VAL A 3 12.20 -25.48 15.66
C VAL A 3 11.60 -24.08 15.79
N GLY A 4 11.08 -23.53 14.72
CA GLY A 4 10.60 -22.15 14.67
C GLY A 4 11.73 -21.12 14.61
N LYS A 5 11.47 -19.90 15.06
CA LYS A 5 12.41 -18.79 15.09
C LYS A 5 13.50 -19.04 16.11
N LEU A 6 14.77 -18.92 15.70
CA LEU A 6 15.94 -18.91 16.56
C LEU A 6 16.43 -17.47 16.68
N ALA A 7 16.33 -16.88 17.87
CA ALA A 7 16.87 -15.57 18.16
C ALA A 7 18.24 -15.72 18.82
N PHE A 8 19.31 -15.31 18.13
CA PHE A 8 20.65 -15.26 18.71
C PHE A 8 20.77 -14.04 19.61
N PHE A 9 21.38 -14.22 20.76
CA PHE A 9 21.57 -13.13 21.71
C PHE A 9 22.94 -13.25 22.40
N ARG A 10 23.48 -12.12 22.81
CA ARG A 10 24.68 -12.02 23.64
C ARG A 10 24.29 -11.57 25.03
N VAL A 11 24.83 -12.23 26.07
CA VAL A 11 24.65 -11.82 27.45
C VAL A 11 25.73 -10.81 27.84
N TYR A 12 25.36 -9.57 28.08
CA TYR A 12 26.28 -8.52 28.50
C TYR A 12 26.49 -8.49 30.01
N SER A 13 25.45 -8.84 30.76
CA SER A 13 25.48 -8.85 32.23
C SER A 13 24.50 -9.86 32.79
N GLY A 14 24.83 -10.48 33.91
CA GLY A 14 23.98 -11.41 34.61
C GLY A 14 23.94 -12.81 34.00
N THR A 15 22.82 -13.49 34.24
CA THR A 15 22.54 -14.86 33.75
C THR A 15 21.13 -14.97 33.24
N LEU A 16 20.95 -15.86 32.25
CA LEU A 16 19.63 -16.18 31.71
C LEU A 16 19.37 -17.68 31.83
N GLU A 17 18.20 -18.05 32.34
CA GLU A 17 17.75 -19.44 32.49
C GLU A 17 16.69 -19.82 31.48
N SER A 18 16.73 -21.06 31.01
CA SER A 18 15.69 -21.66 30.19
C SER A 18 14.36 -21.65 30.92
N GLY A 19 13.28 -21.35 30.23
CA GLY A 19 11.93 -21.27 30.80
C GLY A 19 11.61 -19.97 31.56
N SER A 20 12.61 -19.08 31.76
CA SER A 20 12.43 -17.80 32.45
C SER A 20 11.73 -16.75 31.60
N TYR A 21 11.42 -15.60 32.21
CA TYR A 21 10.88 -14.43 31.56
C TYR A 21 11.93 -13.34 31.41
N VAL A 22 11.86 -12.63 30.31
CA VAL A 22 12.65 -11.44 30.03
C VAL A 22 11.75 -10.28 29.65
N PHE A 23 12.23 -9.07 29.84
CA PHE A 23 11.57 -7.86 29.41
C PHE A 23 12.28 -7.30 28.19
N ASN A 24 11.58 -7.21 27.07
CA ASN A 24 12.06 -6.52 25.87
C ASN A 24 11.86 -5.01 26.10
N SER A 25 12.92 -4.33 26.52
CA SER A 25 12.88 -2.91 26.87
C SER A 25 12.70 -2.00 25.64
N THR A 26 13.13 -2.44 24.46
CA THR A 26 12.95 -1.71 23.20
C THR A 26 11.47 -1.61 22.82
N LYS A 27 10.70 -2.69 23.05
CA LYS A 27 9.28 -2.79 22.67
C LYS A 27 8.32 -2.68 23.87
N GLY A 28 8.84 -2.63 25.10
CA GLY A 28 8.01 -2.56 26.31
C GLY A 28 7.20 -3.82 26.58
N LYS A 29 7.66 -5.01 26.14
CA LYS A 29 6.92 -6.26 26.24
C LYS A 29 7.67 -7.32 27.04
N LYS A 30 6.92 -8.13 27.80
CA LYS A 30 7.46 -9.28 28.52
C LYS A 30 7.31 -10.54 27.67
N GLU A 31 8.41 -11.27 27.49
CA GLU A 31 8.44 -12.50 26.71
C GLU A 31 8.99 -13.67 27.54
N ARG A 32 8.63 -14.88 27.16
CA ARG A 32 9.15 -16.08 27.80
C ARG A 32 10.22 -16.72 26.94
N ILE A 33 11.37 -16.99 27.54
CA ILE A 33 12.41 -17.83 26.96
C ILE A 33 11.93 -19.28 27.03
N GLY A 34 11.78 -19.93 25.87
CA GLY A 34 11.47 -21.36 25.86
C GLY A 34 12.70 -22.19 26.20
N ARG A 35 13.48 -22.53 25.19
CA ARG A 35 14.74 -23.28 25.35
C ARG A 35 15.91 -22.37 24.98
N ILE A 36 17.04 -22.62 25.60
CA ILE A 36 18.32 -22.00 25.25
C ILE A 36 19.19 -23.04 24.57
N LEU A 37 19.78 -22.69 23.44
CA LEU A 37 20.61 -23.56 22.63
C LEU A 37 22.01 -22.98 22.50
N GLN A 38 22.99 -23.78 22.80
CA GLN A 38 24.36 -23.52 22.40
C GLN A 38 24.55 -24.03 20.98
N MET A 39 24.93 -23.12 20.08
CA MET A 39 25.09 -23.43 18.66
C MET A 39 26.59 -23.67 18.36
N HIS A 40 26.83 -24.73 17.59
CA HIS A 40 28.13 -25.02 17.02
C HIS A 40 27.97 -25.45 15.57
N ALA A 41 28.17 -24.54 14.65
CA ALA A 41 27.78 -24.70 13.25
C ALA A 41 26.31 -25.14 13.15
N ASN A 42 26.01 -26.28 12.55
CA ASN A 42 24.63 -26.82 12.42
C ASN A 42 24.22 -27.68 13.63
N SER A 43 25.13 -27.91 14.58
CA SER A 43 24.84 -28.71 15.80
C SER A 43 24.24 -27.83 16.88
N ARG A 44 23.27 -28.37 17.58
CA ARG A 44 22.50 -27.71 18.65
C ARG A 44 22.59 -28.51 19.91
N LYS A 45 23.00 -27.87 20.98
CA LYS A 45 23.02 -28.46 22.32
C LYS A 45 22.11 -27.63 23.22
N GLU A 46 21.10 -28.25 23.81
CA GLU A 46 20.24 -27.58 24.78
C GLU A 46 21.04 -27.36 26.09
N ILE A 47 20.94 -26.15 26.64
CA ILE A 47 21.58 -25.74 27.88
C ILE A 47 20.57 -25.07 28.79
N GLU A 48 20.73 -25.23 30.10
CA GLU A 48 19.79 -24.68 31.08
C GLU A 48 20.05 -23.22 31.39
N ARG A 49 21.31 -22.76 31.28
CA ARG A 49 21.76 -21.44 31.72
C ARG A 49 22.88 -20.91 30.85
N VAL A 50 22.89 -19.60 30.64
CA VAL A 50 23.99 -18.84 30.00
C VAL A 50 24.43 -17.69 30.88
N TYR A 51 25.69 -17.28 30.74
CA TYR A 51 26.35 -16.30 31.59
C TYR A 51 26.84 -15.10 30.78
N SER A 52 27.20 -14.03 31.49
CA SER A 52 27.81 -12.84 30.90
C SER A 52 28.99 -13.19 29.99
N GLY A 53 29.00 -12.67 28.76
CA GLY A 53 29.99 -12.95 27.71
C GLY A 53 29.57 -14.04 26.72
N ASP A 54 28.64 -14.91 27.09
CA ASP A 54 28.16 -15.99 26.20
C ASP A 54 27.29 -15.47 25.04
N ILE A 55 27.34 -16.24 23.97
CA ILE A 55 26.40 -16.12 22.84
C ILE A 55 25.63 -17.41 22.73
N ALA A 56 24.31 -17.31 22.72
CA ALA A 56 23.41 -18.45 22.60
C ALA A 56 22.20 -18.12 21.71
N ALA A 57 21.36 -19.11 21.40
CA ALA A 57 20.13 -18.94 20.70
C ALA A 57 18.93 -19.27 21.60
N ALA A 58 17.91 -18.44 21.57
CA ALA A 58 16.64 -18.67 22.27
C ALA A 58 15.55 -19.13 21.31
N VAL A 59 14.74 -20.07 21.81
CA VAL A 59 13.50 -20.48 21.14
C VAL A 59 12.32 -19.94 21.96
N GLY A 60 11.29 -19.45 21.27
CA GLY A 60 10.03 -19.04 21.92
C GLY A 60 9.81 -17.54 21.99
N LEU A 61 10.80 -16.73 21.62
CA LEU A 61 10.61 -15.29 21.47
C LEU A 61 9.76 -14.98 20.23
N LYS A 62 8.64 -14.29 20.43
CA LYS A 62 7.66 -14.00 19.37
C LYS A 62 7.81 -12.60 18.80
N ASP A 63 7.95 -11.62 19.69
CA ASP A 63 7.98 -10.20 19.34
C ASP A 63 9.39 -9.64 19.17
N THR A 64 10.40 -10.30 19.73
CA THR A 64 11.80 -9.87 19.69
C THR A 64 12.35 -9.95 18.26
N THR A 65 12.99 -8.85 17.82
CA THR A 65 13.65 -8.70 16.52
C THR A 65 15.12 -8.33 16.68
N THR A 66 15.87 -8.35 15.59
CA THR A 66 17.28 -7.98 15.57
C THR A 66 17.48 -6.54 16.09
N GLY A 67 18.40 -6.34 17.02
CA GLY A 67 18.68 -5.04 17.65
C GLY A 67 17.92 -4.77 18.94
N ASP A 68 16.94 -5.60 19.31
CA ASP A 68 16.20 -5.43 20.57
C ASP A 68 17.08 -5.76 21.79
N THR A 69 16.84 -5.04 22.89
CA THR A 69 17.44 -5.31 24.18
C THR A 69 16.49 -6.08 25.08
N LEU A 70 16.98 -7.20 25.62
CA LEU A 70 16.28 -8.00 26.62
C LEU A 70 16.95 -7.80 27.98
N CYS A 71 16.15 -7.53 29.01
CA CYS A 71 16.68 -7.23 30.36
C CYS A 71 15.75 -7.76 31.46
N ASP A 72 16.15 -7.49 32.73
CA ASP A 72 15.27 -7.68 33.89
C ASP A 72 14.22 -6.57 33.92
N GLU A 73 12.95 -6.96 34.11
CA GLU A 73 11.82 -6.03 34.19
C GLU A 73 11.96 -4.98 35.31
N LYS A 74 12.65 -5.32 36.40
CA LYS A 74 12.87 -4.40 37.53
C LYS A 74 13.95 -3.36 37.28
N ASN A 75 14.86 -3.67 36.38
CA ASN A 75 16.00 -2.82 36.04
C ASN A 75 16.07 -2.66 34.51
N PRO A 76 15.12 -1.96 33.89
CA PRO A 76 15.07 -1.80 32.47
C PRO A 76 16.27 -0.99 31.95
N VAL A 77 16.93 -1.50 30.95
CA VAL A 77 18.03 -0.85 30.25
C VAL A 77 17.86 -1.07 28.75
N ILE A 78 18.21 -0.08 27.94
CA ILE A 78 18.32 -0.20 26.50
C ILE A 78 19.79 -0.02 26.16
N LEU A 79 20.39 -1.02 25.54
CA LEU A 79 21.74 -0.94 25.00
C LEU A 79 21.71 -0.15 23.70
N GLU A 80 22.89 0.18 23.17
CA GLU A 80 23.03 0.84 21.89
C GLU A 80 22.24 0.10 20.81
N SER A 81 21.32 0.81 20.15
CA SER A 81 20.54 0.28 19.05
C SER A 81 21.34 0.32 17.76
N MET A 82 21.21 -0.73 16.94
CA MET A 82 21.76 -0.72 15.59
C MET A 82 20.90 0.14 14.69
N GLU A 83 21.50 1.09 13.97
CA GLU A 83 20.86 1.83 12.90
C GLU A 83 21.07 1.06 11.59
N PHE A 84 19.97 0.65 10.97
CA PHE A 84 20.00 -0.02 9.68
C PHE A 84 19.79 1.01 8.57
N PRO A 85 20.58 0.96 7.48
CA PRO A 85 20.39 1.84 6.35
C PRO A 85 19.03 1.60 5.67
N GLU A 86 18.44 2.67 5.17
CA GLU A 86 17.21 2.57 4.41
C GLU A 86 17.46 1.88 3.05
N PRO A 87 16.51 1.07 2.58
CA PRO A 87 16.60 0.42 1.27
C PRO A 87 16.73 1.43 0.13
N VAL A 88 17.56 1.11 -0.86
CA VAL A 88 17.87 2.02 -1.99
C VAL A 88 17.17 1.68 -3.28
N ILE A 89 16.69 0.45 -3.45
CA ILE A 89 15.93 0.03 -4.63
C ILE A 89 14.66 -0.73 -4.25
N SER A 90 13.70 -0.71 -5.15
CA SER A 90 12.42 -1.41 -4.98
C SER A 90 12.01 -2.10 -6.27
N VAL A 91 11.42 -3.29 -6.13
CA VAL A 91 10.81 -4.04 -7.23
C VAL A 91 9.42 -4.52 -6.82
N ALA A 92 8.54 -4.69 -7.79
CA ALA A 92 7.24 -5.32 -7.59
C ALA A 92 7.37 -6.83 -7.72
N VAL A 93 6.72 -7.57 -6.84
CA VAL A 93 6.63 -9.03 -6.90
C VAL A 93 5.19 -9.47 -6.99
N GLU A 94 4.90 -10.36 -7.93
CA GLU A 94 3.55 -10.87 -8.17
C GLU A 94 3.58 -12.40 -8.15
N PRO A 95 2.71 -13.06 -7.38
CA PRO A 95 2.64 -14.52 -7.36
C PRO A 95 2.15 -15.04 -8.71
N LYS A 96 2.74 -16.13 -9.21
CA LYS A 96 2.30 -16.74 -10.48
C LYS A 96 0.94 -17.41 -10.37
N THR A 97 0.58 -17.89 -9.18
CA THR A 97 -0.69 -18.58 -8.93
C THR A 97 -1.37 -18.05 -7.66
N LYS A 98 -2.68 -18.26 -7.54
CA LYS A 98 -3.42 -17.94 -6.30
C LYS A 98 -2.89 -18.68 -5.07
N ALA A 99 -2.43 -19.92 -5.25
CA ALA A 99 -1.84 -20.72 -4.16
C ALA A 99 -0.50 -20.13 -3.68
N ASP A 100 0.24 -19.46 -4.56
CA ASP A 100 1.49 -18.82 -4.20
C ASP A 100 1.27 -17.50 -3.45
N GLN A 101 0.11 -16.87 -3.57
CA GLN A 101 -0.18 -15.60 -2.93
C GLN A 101 -0.12 -15.68 -1.38
N GLU A 102 -0.77 -16.68 -0.79
CA GLU A 102 -0.75 -16.87 0.67
C GLU A 102 0.65 -17.26 1.17
N LYS A 103 1.33 -18.13 0.41
CA LYS A 103 2.70 -18.54 0.72
C LYS A 103 3.68 -17.37 0.59
N MET A 104 3.50 -16.51 -0.40
CA MET A 104 4.33 -15.33 -0.63
C MET A 104 4.27 -14.38 0.57
N GLY A 105 3.09 -14.05 1.06
CA GLY A 105 2.93 -13.21 2.25
C GLY A 105 3.67 -13.77 3.46
N THR A 106 3.55 -15.08 3.70
CA THR A 106 4.26 -15.77 4.80
C THR A 106 5.77 -15.78 4.59
N ALA A 107 6.23 -16.02 3.36
CA ALA A 107 7.66 -16.04 3.03
C ALA A 107 8.29 -14.66 3.23
N LEU A 108 7.66 -13.62 2.68
CA LEU A 108 8.12 -12.24 2.78
C LEU A 108 8.17 -11.75 4.23
N ALA A 109 7.16 -12.07 5.05
CA ALA A 109 7.14 -11.72 6.46
C ALA A 109 8.33 -12.35 7.22
N ARG A 110 8.64 -13.63 6.96
CA ARG A 110 9.77 -14.32 7.59
C ARG A 110 11.13 -13.76 7.13
N LEU A 111 11.26 -13.45 5.84
CA LEU A 111 12.49 -12.86 5.31
C LEU A 111 12.73 -11.46 5.86
N ALA A 112 11.67 -10.65 6.02
CA ALA A 112 11.74 -9.33 6.65
C ALA A 112 12.06 -9.39 8.17
N GLU A 113 11.68 -10.47 8.86
CA GLU A 113 12.10 -10.68 10.25
C GLU A 113 13.60 -11.02 10.39
N GLU A 114 14.18 -11.67 9.37
CA GLU A 114 15.59 -12.04 9.35
C GLU A 114 16.50 -10.86 8.99
N ASP A 115 16.04 -9.98 8.10
CA ASP A 115 16.85 -8.88 7.57
C ASP A 115 16.14 -7.53 7.74
N PRO A 116 16.59 -6.69 8.68
CA PRO A 116 16.02 -5.36 8.93
C PRO A 116 16.17 -4.37 7.76
N THR A 117 17.10 -4.63 6.83
CA THR A 117 17.29 -3.80 5.62
C THR A 117 16.36 -4.19 4.47
N PHE A 118 15.64 -5.30 4.62
CA PHE A 118 14.64 -5.75 3.68
C PHE A 118 13.24 -5.29 4.14
N LYS A 119 12.56 -4.51 3.30
CA LYS A 119 11.22 -4.01 3.60
C LYS A 119 10.20 -4.52 2.60
N VAL A 120 9.00 -4.76 3.09
CA VAL A 120 7.86 -5.21 2.28
C VAL A 120 6.68 -4.28 2.52
N ARG A 121 6.07 -3.80 1.46
CA ARG A 121 4.83 -3.03 1.54
C ARG A 121 3.87 -3.44 0.42
N THR A 122 2.59 -3.31 0.68
CA THR A 122 1.57 -3.36 -0.38
C THR A 122 1.26 -1.93 -0.78
N ASP A 123 1.33 -1.66 -2.06
CA ASP A 123 0.93 -0.38 -2.60
C ASP A 123 -0.61 -0.33 -2.66
N GLU A 124 -1.22 0.60 -1.95
CA GLU A 124 -2.67 0.70 -1.81
C GLU A 124 -3.35 1.10 -3.12
N GLU A 125 -2.66 1.81 -4.01
CA GLU A 125 -3.20 2.31 -5.25
C GLU A 125 -3.14 1.28 -6.38
N THR A 126 -2.01 0.56 -6.48
CA THR A 126 -1.81 -0.43 -7.54
C THR A 126 -2.13 -1.86 -7.09
N GLY A 127 -2.24 -2.09 -5.78
CA GLY A 127 -2.41 -3.41 -5.18
C GLY A 127 -1.17 -4.30 -5.28
N GLN A 128 -0.05 -3.78 -5.81
CA GLN A 128 1.18 -4.54 -5.96
C GLN A 128 1.90 -4.73 -4.61
N THR A 129 2.52 -5.88 -4.44
CA THR A 129 3.49 -6.11 -3.36
C THR A 129 4.85 -5.59 -3.80
N ILE A 130 5.35 -4.59 -3.10
CA ILE A 130 6.66 -3.96 -3.35
C ILE A 130 7.65 -4.47 -2.31
N ILE A 131 8.76 -4.98 -2.77
CA ILE A 131 9.91 -5.35 -1.93
C ILE A 131 11.04 -4.35 -2.15
N SER A 132 11.69 -3.94 -1.08
CA SER A 132 12.76 -2.95 -1.09
C SER A 132 14.00 -3.49 -0.38
N GLY A 133 15.17 -3.21 -0.92
CA GLY A 133 16.45 -3.73 -0.40
C GLY A 133 17.64 -2.85 -0.77
N MET A 134 18.82 -3.28 -0.35
CA MET A 134 20.09 -2.54 -0.47
C MET A 134 20.72 -2.58 -1.85
N GLY A 135 20.18 -3.34 -2.81
CA GLY A 135 20.68 -3.45 -4.17
C GLY A 135 20.04 -4.60 -4.93
N GLU A 136 20.28 -4.66 -6.24
CA GLU A 136 19.74 -5.69 -7.13
C GLU A 136 20.07 -7.10 -6.63
N LEU A 137 21.34 -7.36 -6.32
CA LEU A 137 21.77 -8.67 -5.85
C LEU A 137 21.06 -9.08 -4.54
N HIS A 138 20.81 -8.12 -3.65
CA HIS A 138 20.06 -8.38 -2.42
C HIS A 138 18.65 -8.87 -2.72
N LEU A 139 17.93 -8.15 -3.59
CA LEU A 139 16.56 -8.53 -3.98
C LEU A 139 16.51 -9.83 -4.78
N ASP A 140 17.47 -10.08 -5.64
CA ASP A 140 17.60 -11.35 -6.39
C ASP A 140 17.78 -12.55 -5.44
N ILE A 141 18.61 -12.41 -4.42
CA ILE A 141 18.79 -13.44 -3.38
C ILE A 141 17.50 -13.67 -2.59
N ILE A 142 16.77 -12.62 -2.24
CA ILE A 142 15.47 -12.73 -1.55
C ILE A 142 14.48 -13.51 -2.41
N VAL A 143 14.36 -13.18 -3.70
CA VAL A 143 13.48 -13.88 -4.65
C VAL A 143 13.89 -15.35 -4.83
N ASP A 144 15.17 -15.61 -4.95
CA ASP A 144 15.71 -16.98 -5.05
C ASP A 144 15.42 -17.77 -3.76
N ARG A 145 15.56 -17.17 -2.59
CA ARG A 145 15.19 -17.80 -1.31
C ARG A 145 13.70 -18.09 -1.22
N MET A 146 12.84 -17.18 -1.70
CA MET A 146 11.38 -17.41 -1.78
C MET A 146 11.08 -18.67 -2.57
N ASN A 147 11.74 -18.86 -3.71
CA ASN A 147 11.56 -20.05 -4.54
C ASN A 147 12.14 -21.31 -3.87
N ARG A 148 13.39 -21.29 -3.43
CA ARG A 148 14.09 -22.47 -2.92
C ARG A 148 13.59 -22.93 -1.54
N GLU A 149 13.39 -21.98 -0.60
CA GLU A 149 13.06 -22.30 0.79
C GLU A 149 11.55 -22.42 1.01
N PHE A 150 10.76 -21.56 0.38
CA PHE A 150 9.30 -21.45 0.60
C PHE A 150 8.46 -22.05 -0.53
N LYS A 151 9.10 -22.45 -1.65
CA LYS A 151 8.41 -22.97 -2.84
C LYS A 151 7.34 -22.01 -3.37
N VAL A 152 7.72 -20.74 -3.46
CA VAL A 152 6.90 -19.65 -4.00
C VAL A 152 7.52 -19.18 -5.31
N ASP A 153 6.75 -19.31 -6.39
CA ASP A 153 7.09 -18.74 -7.69
C ASP A 153 6.45 -17.36 -7.85
N CYS A 154 7.24 -16.36 -8.18
CA CYS A 154 6.77 -15.01 -8.46
C CYS A 154 7.39 -14.43 -9.72
N ASN A 155 6.70 -13.47 -10.31
CA ASN A 155 7.23 -12.58 -11.33
C ASN A 155 7.79 -11.33 -10.62
N VAL A 156 8.95 -10.87 -11.11
CA VAL A 156 9.60 -9.65 -10.61
C VAL A 156 9.55 -8.60 -11.71
N GLY A 157 9.13 -7.41 -11.39
CA GLY A 157 9.00 -6.30 -12.32
C GLY A 157 9.23 -4.94 -11.69
N LYS A 158 9.17 -3.91 -12.52
CA LYS A 158 9.18 -2.53 -12.02
C LYS A 158 7.84 -2.21 -11.38
N PRO A 159 7.81 -1.43 -10.29
CA PRO A 159 6.56 -0.91 -9.74
C PRO A 159 5.76 -0.15 -10.80
N GLN A 160 4.44 -0.32 -10.78
CA GLN A 160 3.56 0.42 -11.67
C GLN A 160 3.48 1.88 -11.24
N VAL A 161 3.33 2.77 -12.22
CA VAL A 161 3.09 4.19 -11.97
C VAL A 161 1.61 4.35 -11.62
N ALA A 162 1.33 5.00 -10.49
CA ALA A 162 -0.03 5.30 -10.05
C ALA A 162 -0.58 6.52 -10.81
N TYR A 163 -1.07 6.29 -12.03
CA TYR A 163 -1.71 7.33 -12.82
C TYR A 163 -3.07 7.72 -12.25
N ARG A 164 -3.48 8.96 -12.52
CA ARG A 164 -4.82 9.49 -12.26
C ARG A 164 -5.37 10.14 -13.52
N GLU A 165 -6.66 10.37 -13.54
CA GLU A 165 -7.32 11.17 -14.58
C GLU A 165 -7.93 12.42 -13.95
N THR A 166 -8.07 13.49 -14.73
CA THR A 166 -8.80 14.70 -14.36
C THR A 166 -9.45 15.34 -15.59
N ILE A 167 -10.21 16.41 -15.39
CA ILE A 167 -10.79 17.22 -16.46
C ILE A 167 -10.17 18.62 -16.45
N ARG A 168 -10.16 19.27 -17.61
CA ARG A 168 -9.59 20.62 -17.76
C ARG A 168 -10.60 21.70 -18.10
N LYS A 169 -11.84 21.33 -18.45
CA LYS A 169 -12.91 22.26 -18.83
C LYS A 169 -14.20 21.95 -18.09
N ALA A 170 -14.91 23.00 -17.72
CA ALA A 170 -16.27 22.86 -17.21
C ALA A 170 -17.22 22.49 -18.35
N VAL A 171 -18.09 21.52 -18.10
CA VAL A 171 -19.08 21.05 -19.08
C VAL A 171 -20.39 20.69 -18.41
N LYS A 172 -21.45 20.73 -19.17
CA LYS A 172 -22.78 20.19 -18.79
C LYS A 172 -23.06 18.94 -19.61
N ALA A 173 -23.59 17.92 -18.97
CA ALA A 173 -23.89 16.64 -19.58
C ALA A 173 -25.21 16.06 -19.05
N GLU A 174 -25.92 15.40 -19.94
CA GLU A 174 -27.13 14.66 -19.61
C GLU A 174 -26.80 13.21 -19.31
N GLY A 175 -27.33 12.70 -18.20
CA GLY A 175 -27.33 11.27 -17.89
C GLY A 175 -28.77 10.76 -17.95
N LYS A 176 -29.06 9.88 -18.89
CA LYS A 176 -30.40 9.34 -19.07
C LYS A 176 -30.35 7.82 -19.24
N PHE A 177 -31.04 7.14 -18.35
CA PHE A 177 -31.17 5.68 -18.39
C PHE A 177 -32.66 5.32 -18.48
N VAL A 178 -33.02 4.67 -19.57
CA VAL A 178 -34.40 4.20 -19.82
C VAL A 178 -34.31 2.74 -20.26
N ARG A 179 -34.99 1.87 -19.55
CA ARG A 179 -35.12 0.46 -19.92
C ARG A 179 -36.54 -0.01 -19.71
N GLN A 180 -37.16 -0.55 -20.76
CA GLN A 180 -38.44 -1.23 -20.70
C GLN A 180 -38.25 -2.68 -21.11
N SER A 181 -38.63 -3.62 -20.23
CA SER A 181 -38.59 -5.05 -20.50
C SER A 181 -39.84 -5.68 -19.91
N GLY A 182 -40.95 -5.70 -20.66
CA GLY A 182 -42.14 -6.52 -20.39
C GLY A 182 -42.67 -6.50 -18.95
N GLY A 183 -42.81 -5.33 -18.31
CA GLY A 183 -43.26 -5.14 -16.94
C GLY A 183 -42.93 -3.73 -16.45
N ARG A 184 -42.64 -3.59 -15.16
CA ARG A 184 -42.18 -2.32 -14.57
C ARG A 184 -40.86 -1.90 -15.22
N GLY A 185 -40.83 -0.70 -15.83
CA GLY A 185 -39.65 -0.15 -16.46
C GLY A 185 -38.61 0.37 -15.46
N GLN A 186 -37.51 0.91 -15.98
CA GLN A 186 -36.52 1.65 -15.23
C GLN A 186 -36.29 3.00 -15.87
N TYR A 187 -36.37 4.08 -15.10
CA TYR A 187 -36.17 5.43 -15.57
C TYR A 187 -35.31 6.24 -14.58
N GLY A 188 -34.22 6.79 -15.07
CA GLY A 188 -33.38 7.73 -14.34
C GLY A 188 -32.88 8.81 -15.30
N HIS A 189 -32.98 10.08 -14.91
CA HIS A 189 -32.56 11.20 -15.73
C HIS A 189 -32.04 12.34 -14.86
N CYS A 190 -30.81 12.78 -15.14
CA CYS A 190 -30.18 13.89 -14.44
C CYS A 190 -29.34 14.73 -15.41
N TRP A 191 -29.22 16.01 -15.10
CA TRP A 191 -28.25 16.90 -15.70
C TRP A 191 -27.16 17.21 -14.71
N LEU A 192 -25.91 17.01 -15.14
CA LEU A 192 -24.71 17.23 -14.35
C LEU A 192 -23.88 18.36 -14.96
N GLU A 193 -23.32 19.19 -14.10
CA GLU A 193 -22.26 20.12 -14.46
C GLU A 193 -20.96 19.64 -13.79
N LEU A 194 -19.94 19.38 -14.59
CA LEU A 194 -18.63 18.94 -14.17
C LEU A 194 -17.69 20.15 -14.24
N ILE A 195 -16.98 20.43 -13.14
CA ILE A 195 -16.09 21.58 -13.02
C ILE A 195 -14.73 21.07 -12.55
N PRO A 196 -13.62 21.38 -13.27
CA PRO A 196 -12.29 21.07 -12.77
C PRO A 196 -11.99 21.85 -11.49
N GLN A 197 -11.28 21.22 -10.58
CA GLN A 197 -10.82 21.83 -9.33
C GLN A 197 -9.29 21.96 -9.31
N GLU A 198 -8.77 22.70 -8.34
CA GLU A 198 -7.34 22.82 -8.12
C GLU A 198 -6.74 21.46 -7.74
N PRO A 199 -5.47 21.19 -8.11
CA PRO A 199 -4.79 19.94 -7.77
C PRO A 199 -4.83 19.65 -6.26
N GLY A 200 -5.30 18.45 -5.90
CA GLY A 200 -5.42 18.00 -4.52
C GLY A 200 -6.74 18.36 -3.83
N ALA A 201 -7.67 19.03 -4.51
CA ALA A 201 -9.00 19.34 -3.95
C ALA A 201 -9.91 18.11 -3.84
N GLY A 202 -9.61 17.05 -4.61
CA GLY A 202 -10.36 15.80 -4.56
C GLY A 202 -11.72 15.85 -5.24
N PHE A 203 -12.71 15.21 -4.65
CA PHE A 203 -14.07 15.13 -5.17
C PHE A 203 -15.06 15.95 -4.33
N GLU A 204 -15.86 16.76 -5.00
CA GLU A 204 -16.96 17.49 -4.40
C GLU A 204 -18.27 17.24 -5.16
N PHE A 205 -19.37 17.00 -4.43
CA PHE A 205 -20.69 16.86 -5.02
C PHE A 205 -21.66 17.90 -4.44
N GLU A 206 -22.36 18.61 -5.31
CA GLU A 206 -23.31 19.64 -4.92
C GLU A 206 -24.69 19.41 -5.57
N ASN A 207 -25.74 19.54 -4.78
CA ASN A 207 -27.12 19.46 -5.26
C ASN A 207 -27.71 20.86 -5.45
N LYS A 208 -28.04 21.22 -6.70
CA LYS A 208 -28.73 22.45 -7.09
C LYS A 208 -30.09 22.20 -7.78
N VAL A 209 -30.66 21.01 -7.60
CA VAL A 209 -32.01 20.71 -8.16
C VAL A 209 -33.05 21.55 -7.46
N VAL A 210 -33.86 22.25 -8.26
CA VAL A 210 -34.97 23.09 -7.79
C VAL A 210 -36.33 22.52 -8.26
N GLY A 211 -37.38 22.86 -7.55
CA GLY A 211 -38.76 22.50 -7.97
C GLY A 211 -39.10 21.02 -7.90
N GLY A 212 -38.26 20.18 -7.29
CA GLY A 212 -38.50 18.74 -7.17
C GLY A 212 -38.36 17.98 -8.50
N ALA A 213 -37.58 18.50 -9.45
CA ALA A 213 -37.33 17.85 -10.75
C ALA A 213 -36.72 16.44 -10.57
N ILE A 214 -35.92 16.23 -9.51
CA ILE A 214 -35.47 14.93 -9.02
C ILE A 214 -35.89 14.81 -7.53
N PRO A 215 -36.63 13.78 -7.13
CA PRO A 215 -36.93 13.50 -5.74
C PRO A 215 -35.63 13.37 -4.91
N ARG A 216 -35.66 13.88 -3.66
CA ARG A 216 -34.45 13.91 -2.77
C ARG A 216 -33.83 12.56 -2.57
N GLU A 217 -34.62 11.51 -2.51
CA GLU A 217 -34.19 10.12 -2.36
C GLU A 217 -33.25 9.61 -3.46
N TYR A 218 -33.34 10.21 -4.67
CA TYR A 218 -32.50 9.80 -5.81
C TYR A 218 -31.22 10.62 -5.98
N ILE A 219 -31.03 11.70 -5.21
CA ILE A 219 -29.79 12.51 -5.28
C ILE A 219 -28.58 11.69 -4.79
N GLY A 220 -28.69 10.95 -3.67
CA GLY A 220 -27.64 10.05 -3.19
C GLY A 220 -27.26 8.95 -4.18
N PRO A 221 -28.22 8.24 -4.79
CA PRO A 221 -27.97 7.35 -5.93
C PRO A 221 -27.21 7.98 -7.09
N VAL A 222 -27.55 9.22 -7.52
CA VAL A 222 -26.79 9.93 -8.57
C VAL A 222 -25.34 10.15 -8.13
N GLU A 223 -25.10 10.64 -6.92
CA GLU A 223 -23.74 10.82 -6.36
C GLU A 223 -22.97 9.51 -6.34
N SER A 224 -23.58 8.42 -5.89
CA SER A 224 -22.97 7.08 -5.87
C SER A 224 -22.58 6.62 -7.27
N GLY A 225 -23.42 6.86 -8.27
CA GLY A 225 -23.13 6.54 -9.66
C GLY A 225 -21.98 7.36 -10.24
N VAL A 226 -21.86 8.63 -9.86
CA VAL A 226 -20.75 9.50 -10.23
C VAL A 226 -19.44 8.98 -9.61
N LYS A 227 -19.42 8.69 -8.32
CA LYS A 227 -18.23 8.15 -7.61
C LYS A 227 -17.72 6.86 -8.25
N GLU A 228 -18.62 5.93 -8.53
CA GLU A 228 -18.27 4.66 -9.19
C GLU A 228 -17.71 4.88 -10.62
N ALA A 229 -18.24 5.87 -11.33
CA ALA A 229 -17.73 6.23 -12.65
C ALA A 229 -16.33 6.87 -12.57
N MET A 230 -16.05 7.65 -11.52
CA MET A 230 -14.74 8.25 -11.28
C MET A 230 -13.67 7.18 -11.00
N GLU A 231 -13.99 6.11 -10.30
CA GLU A 231 -13.04 5.02 -10.01
C GLU A 231 -12.50 4.33 -11.28
N SER A 232 -13.29 4.31 -12.34
CA SER A 232 -12.95 3.65 -13.61
C SER A 232 -12.40 4.59 -14.70
N GLY A 233 -12.38 5.90 -14.45
CA GLY A 233 -11.90 6.90 -15.42
C GLY A 233 -12.63 6.88 -16.77
N VAL A 234 -12.12 7.64 -17.74
CA VAL A 234 -12.70 7.74 -19.09
C VAL A 234 -11.67 7.69 -20.22
N ILE A 235 -10.34 7.78 -19.89
CA ILE A 235 -9.25 7.74 -20.88
C ILE A 235 -8.59 6.36 -20.87
N ALA A 236 -8.01 5.98 -19.73
CA ALA A 236 -7.14 4.80 -19.59
C ALA A 236 -7.55 3.88 -18.43
N GLY A 237 -8.66 4.19 -17.75
CA GLY A 237 -9.17 3.36 -16.66
C GLY A 237 -8.58 3.70 -15.28
N TYR A 238 -7.94 4.86 -15.14
CA TYR A 238 -7.42 5.31 -13.85
C TYR A 238 -8.43 6.17 -13.09
N PRO A 239 -8.42 6.14 -11.75
CA PRO A 239 -9.33 6.96 -10.96
C PRO A 239 -9.22 8.45 -11.30
N MET A 240 -10.38 9.11 -11.40
CA MET A 240 -10.45 10.56 -11.62
C MET A 240 -10.39 11.32 -10.30
N VAL A 241 -9.69 12.44 -10.29
CA VAL A 241 -9.51 13.33 -9.13
C VAL A 241 -9.74 14.79 -9.51
N ASP A 242 -9.93 15.63 -8.49
CA ASP A 242 -10.03 17.09 -8.63
C ASP A 242 -11.20 17.52 -9.53
N VAL A 243 -12.37 16.93 -9.27
CA VAL A 243 -13.61 17.22 -10.01
C VAL A 243 -14.75 17.56 -9.06
N LYS A 244 -15.36 18.71 -9.28
CA LYS A 244 -16.65 19.07 -8.67
C LYS A 244 -17.78 18.72 -9.62
N VAL A 245 -18.79 18.03 -9.09
CA VAL A 245 -19.99 17.66 -9.84
C VAL A 245 -21.23 18.30 -9.21
N ILE A 246 -21.98 19.02 -9.99
CA ILE A 246 -23.23 19.65 -9.59
C ILE A 246 -24.38 18.97 -10.34
N VAL A 247 -25.31 18.37 -9.60
CA VAL A 247 -26.60 17.96 -10.17
C VAL A 247 -27.53 19.15 -10.07
N PHE A 248 -28.08 19.60 -11.23
CA PHE A 248 -28.84 20.83 -11.24
C PHE A 248 -30.24 20.68 -11.85
N ASP A 249 -30.50 19.62 -12.65
CA ASP A 249 -31.78 19.36 -13.26
C ASP A 249 -31.96 17.86 -13.55
N GLY A 250 -33.17 17.47 -13.94
CA GLY A 250 -33.48 16.11 -14.31
C GLY A 250 -34.99 15.90 -14.45
N SER A 251 -35.39 14.66 -14.51
CA SER A 251 -36.81 14.28 -14.47
C SER A 251 -36.97 12.87 -13.90
N TYR A 252 -38.15 12.58 -13.41
CA TYR A 252 -38.48 11.26 -12.89
C TYR A 252 -39.84 10.79 -13.48
N HIS A 253 -40.07 9.50 -13.31
CA HIS A 253 -41.32 8.86 -13.69
C HIS A 253 -41.89 8.14 -12.47
N ASP A 254 -43.15 8.46 -12.10
CA ASP A 254 -43.76 7.99 -10.84
C ASP A 254 -43.75 6.47 -10.65
N VAL A 255 -43.76 5.69 -11.72
CA VAL A 255 -43.81 4.22 -11.66
C VAL A 255 -42.46 3.58 -11.92
N ASP A 256 -41.68 4.11 -12.88
CA ASP A 256 -40.45 3.45 -13.38
C ASP A 256 -39.16 3.98 -12.78
N SER A 257 -39.20 5.10 -12.04
CA SER A 257 -38.03 5.63 -11.34
C SER A 257 -37.67 4.79 -10.13
N ASN A 258 -36.38 4.53 -9.96
CA ASN A 258 -35.80 3.85 -8.81
C ASN A 258 -34.34 4.26 -8.60
N GLU A 259 -33.79 3.94 -7.43
CA GLU A 259 -32.42 4.28 -7.04
C GLU A 259 -31.38 3.76 -8.05
N MET A 260 -31.52 2.52 -8.51
CA MET A 260 -30.59 1.90 -9.46
C MET A 260 -30.57 2.64 -10.79
N ALA A 261 -31.74 3.05 -11.31
CA ALA A 261 -31.83 3.81 -12.54
C ALA A 261 -31.16 5.18 -12.45
N PHE A 262 -31.32 5.89 -11.32
CA PHE A 262 -30.64 7.16 -11.08
C PHE A 262 -29.13 6.99 -10.84
N LYS A 263 -28.70 5.92 -10.19
CA LYS A 263 -27.26 5.57 -10.08
C LYS A 263 -26.64 5.37 -11.46
N ILE A 264 -27.30 4.61 -12.33
CA ILE A 264 -26.82 4.39 -13.70
C ILE A 264 -26.85 5.72 -14.51
N ALA A 265 -27.89 6.51 -14.37
CA ALA A 265 -27.98 7.81 -15.03
C ALA A 265 -26.86 8.75 -14.59
N GLY A 266 -26.54 8.82 -13.29
CA GLY A 266 -25.41 9.57 -12.75
C GLY A 266 -24.08 9.13 -13.34
N SER A 267 -23.84 7.82 -13.38
CA SER A 267 -22.64 7.23 -14.00
C SER A 267 -22.53 7.55 -15.49
N MET A 268 -23.63 7.45 -16.24
CA MET A 268 -23.66 7.76 -17.68
C MET A 268 -23.40 9.25 -17.93
N GLY A 269 -24.08 10.14 -17.19
CA GLY A 269 -23.93 11.59 -17.31
C GLY A 269 -22.50 12.04 -16.99
N PHE A 270 -21.91 11.48 -15.94
CA PHE A 270 -20.52 11.76 -15.59
C PHE A 270 -19.54 11.31 -16.69
N LYS A 271 -19.63 10.06 -17.16
CA LYS A 271 -18.75 9.55 -18.21
C LYS A 271 -18.85 10.35 -19.51
N GLU A 272 -20.05 10.73 -19.90
CA GLU A 272 -20.28 11.54 -21.09
C GLU A 272 -19.72 12.96 -20.92
N GLY A 273 -19.95 13.57 -19.75
CA GLY A 273 -19.40 14.89 -19.42
C GLY A 273 -17.88 14.87 -19.35
N ALA A 274 -17.31 13.92 -18.65
CA ALA A 274 -15.86 13.81 -18.50
C ALA A 274 -15.13 13.66 -19.84
N ARG A 275 -15.67 12.88 -20.78
CA ARG A 275 -15.11 12.76 -22.14
C ARG A 275 -15.10 14.08 -22.90
N LYS A 276 -16.09 14.95 -22.68
CA LYS A 276 -16.21 16.27 -23.32
C LYS A 276 -15.43 17.36 -22.61
N ALA A 277 -15.03 17.12 -21.36
CA ALA A 277 -14.39 18.08 -20.49
C ALA A 277 -12.87 18.20 -20.68
N ASP A 278 -12.33 17.79 -21.84
CA ASP A 278 -10.90 17.77 -22.13
C ASP A 278 -10.13 16.96 -21.04
N PRO A 279 -10.40 15.66 -20.94
CA PRO A 279 -9.80 14.84 -19.90
C PRO A 279 -8.29 14.68 -20.08
N ALA A 280 -7.54 14.64 -18.98
CA ALA A 280 -6.09 14.53 -18.97
C ALA A 280 -5.63 13.42 -18.05
N LEU A 281 -4.53 12.74 -18.43
CA LEU A 281 -3.83 11.80 -17.58
C LEU A 281 -2.85 12.57 -16.69
N LEU A 282 -2.85 12.25 -15.42
CA LEU A 282 -1.93 12.76 -14.42
C LEU A 282 -0.93 11.68 -14.05
N GLU A 283 0.34 12.05 -13.97
CA GLU A 283 1.41 11.21 -13.44
C GLU A 283 1.87 11.73 -12.08
N PRO A 284 2.34 10.85 -11.15
CA PRO A 284 2.80 11.30 -9.85
C PRO A 284 4.13 12.04 -9.96
N TYR A 285 4.25 13.16 -9.26
CA TYR A 285 5.52 13.80 -8.97
C TYR A 285 5.97 13.43 -7.57
N MET A 286 7.24 13.06 -7.44
CA MET A 286 7.82 12.63 -6.17
C MET A 286 8.91 13.60 -5.73
N ALA A 287 8.98 13.90 -4.43
CA ALA A 287 10.14 14.51 -3.82
C ALA A 287 11.24 13.45 -3.72
N VAL A 288 12.42 13.78 -4.24
CA VAL A 288 13.57 12.87 -4.28
C VAL A 288 14.76 13.58 -3.64
N GLU A 289 15.39 12.92 -2.69
CA GLU A 289 16.67 13.31 -2.10
C GLU A 289 17.73 12.30 -2.53
N VAL A 290 18.84 12.78 -3.06
CA VAL A 290 19.93 11.93 -3.56
C VAL A 290 21.22 12.32 -2.88
N ASP A 291 21.82 11.39 -2.15
CA ASP A 291 23.12 11.55 -1.50
C ASP A 291 24.19 10.80 -2.31
N VAL A 292 25.14 11.56 -2.86
CA VAL A 292 26.21 11.03 -3.73
C VAL A 292 27.51 11.77 -3.50
N PRO A 293 28.68 11.13 -3.73
CA PRO A 293 29.95 11.82 -3.80
C PRO A 293 29.96 12.94 -4.86
N GLU A 294 30.71 14.01 -4.60
CA GLU A 294 30.75 15.22 -5.47
C GLU A 294 31.09 14.90 -6.94
N GLU A 295 31.93 13.91 -7.17
CA GLU A 295 32.34 13.46 -8.51
C GLU A 295 31.17 12.95 -9.38
N TYR A 296 30.08 12.46 -8.78
CA TYR A 296 28.88 11.94 -9.50
C TYR A 296 27.74 12.94 -9.57
N MET A 297 27.87 14.11 -8.95
CA MET A 297 26.80 15.11 -8.89
C MET A 297 26.33 15.56 -10.29
N GLY A 298 27.26 15.77 -11.21
CA GLY A 298 26.94 16.18 -12.57
C GLY A 298 26.09 15.13 -13.33
N ASP A 299 26.43 13.87 -13.19
CA ASP A 299 25.72 12.76 -13.82
C ASP A 299 24.32 12.60 -13.25
N VAL A 300 24.17 12.72 -11.92
CA VAL A 300 22.86 12.65 -11.24
C VAL A 300 21.96 13.81 -11.69
N ILE A 301 22.48 15.03 -11.75
CA ILE A 301 21.73 16.21 -12.25
C ILE A 301 21.29 15.99 -13.70
N GLY A 302 22.18 15.46 -14.53
CA GLY A 302 21.89 15.13 -15.92
C GLY A 302 20.75 14.09 -16.03
N ASP A 303 20.79 13.02 -15.23
CA ASP A 303 19.76 11.98 -15.22
C ASP A 303 18.42 12.51 -14.72
N LEU A 304 18.40 13.29 -13.62
CA LEU A 304 17.19 13.91 -13.10
C LEU A 304 16.52 14.84 -14.14
N ASN A 305 17.33 15.67 -14.82
CA ASN A 305 16.81 16.54 -15.89
C ASN A 305 16.24 15.73 -17.06
N SER A 306 16.86 14.62 -17.43
CA SER A 306 16.35 13.75 -18.48
C SER A 306 15.00 13.13 -18.15
N ARG A 307 14.72 12.93 -16.87
CA ARG A 307 13.46 12.44 -16.31
C ARG A 307 12.45 13.55 -16.00
N ARG A 308 12.65 14.76 -16.49
CA ARG A 308 11.82 15.95 -16.23
C ARG A 308 11.80 16.35 -14.73
N GLY A 309 12.83 15.95 -14.00
CA GLY A 309 13.02 16.38 -12.61
C GLY A 309 13.30 17.87 -12.52
N ARG A 310 12.88 18.49 -11.43
CA ARG A 310 13.19 19.87 -11.09
C ARG A 310 14.04 19.88 -9.84
N MET A 311 15.18 20.52 -9.88
CA MET A 311 16.06 20.64 -8.74
C MET A 311 15.64 21.83 -7.88
N ASP A 312 15.35 21.58 -6.61
CA ASP A 312 14.92 22.60 -5.65
C ASP A 312 16.07 23.11 -4.77
N GLY A 313 17.18 22.36 -4.68
CA GLY A 313 18.35 22.74 -3.90
C GLY A 313 19.52 21.77 -3.99
N MET A 314 20.64 22.20 -3.49
CA MET A 314 21.84 21.40 -3.28
C MET A 314 22.38 21.69 -1.88
#